data_ac010e9cb4415f1e0cc40dc49bf4517f
#
_entry.id   ac010e9cb4415f1e0cc40dc49bf4517f
#
_cell.length_a   1.000
_cell.length_b   1.000
_cell.length_c   1.000
_cell.angle_alpha   90.00
_cell.angle_beta   90.00
_cell.angle_gamma   90.00
#
_symmetry.space_group_name_H-M   'P 1'
#
loop_
_entity.id
_entity.type
_entity.pdbx_description
1 polymer ?
#
loop_
_entity_poly.entity_id
_entity_poly.type
_entity_poly.pdbx_seq_one_letter_code
_entity_poly.pdbx_strand_id
1 'polypeptide(L)'
;HRLLIHPDDADVAYAGAQGATWGPTPERGVYKTTDGGANWEQILFVNDTTGVADLVMDPQNPNKLIAAMWQYQRWPYYFKSGGPGSGLYMTFDGGESWKELTPEDGLPPKPWGRIGLAIAPSDPSRVYAYVESEDNALYRSDDGGHSWRRVNSDMDEIGGRPFYYADLRVDPANENRLYSLHSIVTVSEDGGESFETLVPYAGVHPDHHAWWIHPDDPSLIYEGNDGGFYISRDRGENWRFVENLPLAQFYHINVDMATPYHVYGGMQDNGSWRGPHAV
;
A
#
# COMPACT_ATOMS: atom_id res chain seq x y z
N HIS A 1 4.02 -2.84 8.40
CA HIS A 1 3.61 -2.56 7.02
C HIS A 1 2.81 -1.26 6.93
N ARG A 2 1.91 -1.00 7.87
CA ARG A 2 1.20 0.28 8.00
C ARG A 2 1.34 0.81 9.42
N LEU A 3 1.41 2.11 9.57
CA LEU A 3 1.36 2.82 10.85
C LEU A 3 0.35 3.96 10.71
N LEU A 4 -0.62 4.00 11.61
CA LEU A 4 -1.64 5.04 11.66
C LEU A 4 -1.56 5.72 13.04
N ILE A 5 -1.53 7.04 13.06
CA ILE A 5 -1.55 7.84 14.28
C ILE A 5 -2.97 8.42 14.41
N HIS A 6 -3.54 8.35 15.60
CA HIS A 6 -4.83 8.94 15.88
C HIS A 6 -4.76 10.47 15.71
N PRO A 7 -5.68 11.11 14.95
CA PRO A 7 -5.54 12.53 14.61
C PRO A 7 -5.63 13.47 15.81
N ASP A 8 -6.37 13.10 16.84
CA ASP A 8 -6.64 13.95 18.01
C ASP A 8 -5.86 13.51 19.27
N ASP A 9 -5.15 12.39 19.24
CA ASP A 9 -4.41 11.84 20.38
C ASP A 9 -3.09 11.20 19.90
N ALA A 10 -1.99 11.91 20.10
CA ALA A 10 -0.66 11.48 19.67
C ALA A 10 -0.11 10.26 20.45
N ASP A 11 -0.70 9.91 21.58
CA ASP A 11 -0.34 8.72 22.35
C ASP A 11 -1.02 7.45 21.80
N VAL A 12 -2.04 7.61 20.95
CA VAL A 12 -2.76 6.49 20.30
C VAL A 12 -2.26 6.29 18.88
N ALA A 13 -1.79 5.08 18.60
CA ALA A 13 -1.41 4.67 17.24
C ALA A 13 -1.72 3.19 17.00
N TYR A 14 -1.85 2.83 15.70
CA TYR A 14 -2.09 1.48 15.25
C TYR A 14 -1.00 1.03 14.29
N ALA A 15 -0.52 -0.19 14.45
CA ALA A 15 0.50 -0.78 13.60
C ALA A 15 0.01 -2.09 12.97
N GLY A 16 0.00 -2.15 11.64
CA GLY A 16 -0.27 -3.37 10.88
C GLY A 16 1.01 -4.17 10.70
N ALA A 17 1.16 -5.27 11.43
CA ALA A 17 2.30 -6.16 11.35
C ALA A 17 2.07 -7.27 10.33
N GLN A 18 2.90 -7.29 9.28
CA GLN A 18 2.88 -8.34 8.26
C GLN A 18 3.54 -9.64 8.76
N GLY A 19 4.50 -9.53 9.68
CA GLY A 19 5.26 -10.65 10.24
C GLY A 19 6.40 -11.13 9.34
N ALA A 20 7.01 -12.25 9.70
CA ALA A 20 8.11 -12.82 8.95
C ALA A 20 7.66 -13.34 7.57
N THR A 21 8.45 -13.04 6.54
CA THR A 21 8.16 -13.47 5.16
C THR A 21 8.36 -14.97 4.95
N TRP A 22 9.35 -15.56 5.66
CA TRP A 22 9.86 -16.91 5.39
C TRP A 22 9.21 -18.01 6.23
N GLY A 23 8.39 -17.66 7.21
CA GLY A 23 7.74 -18.65 8.08
C GLY A 23 6.64 -18.07 8.95
N PRO A 24 5.94 -18.93 9.68
CA PRO A 24 4.95 -18.52 10.66
C PRO A 24 5.58 -17.70 11.80
N THR A 25 4.83 -16.73 12.32
CA THR A 25 5.23 -15.92 13.46
C THR A 25 4.02 -15.38 14.20
N PRO A 26 3.99 -15.41 15.55
CA PRO A 26 2.87 -14.90 16.34
C PRO A 26 2.79 -13.38 16.35
N GLU A 27 3.82 -12.66 15.89
CA GLU A 27 3.86 -11.19 15.86
C GLU A 27 3.08 -10.57 14.68
N ARG A 28 2.28 -11.36 13.98
CA ARG A 28 1.39 -10.89 12.89
C ARG A 28 0.13 -10.28 13.46
N GLY A 29 -0.48 -9.34 12.73
CA GLY A 29 -1.78 -8.77 13.11
C GLY A 29 -1.77 -7.27 13.30
N VAL A 30 -2.85 -6.75 13.89
CA VAL A 30 -2.97 -5.32 14.23
C VAL A 30 -2.61 -5.10 15.67
N TYR A 31 -1.78 -4.10 15.92
CA TYR A 31 -1.35 -3.66 17.23
C TYR A 31 -1.84 -2.24 17.51
N LYS A 32 -2.13 -1.94 18.77
CA LYS A 32 -2.50 -0.62 19.26
C LYS A 32 -1.57 -0.20 20.40
N THR A 33 -1.20 1.05 20.43
CA THR A 33 -0.60 1.73 21.60
C THR A 33 -1.52 2.84 22.08
N THR A 34 -1.45 3.14 23.35
CA THR A 34 -2.14 4.27 24.01
C THR A 34 -1.18 5.07 24.90
N ASP A 35 0.14 4.89 24.69
CA ASP A 35 1.19 5.51 25.50
C ASP A 35 2.37 5.99 24.63
N GLY A 36 2.07 6.44 23.42
CA GLY A 36 3.07 6.98 22.49
C GLY A 36 4.05 5.94 21.94
N GLY A 37 3.67 4.65 21.95
CA GLY A 37 4.48 3.56 21.41
C GLY A 37 5.39 2.89 22.45
N ALA A 38 5.27 3.24 23.73
CA ALA A 38 6.05 2.59 24.77
C ALA A 38 5.61 1.13 24.98
N ASN A 39 4.32 0.86 24.87
CA ASN A 39 3.75 -0.49 24.90
C ASN A 39 2.78 -0.67 23.75
N TRP A 40 2.69 -1.92 23.24
CA TRP A 40 1.79 -2.31 22.15
C TRP A 40 0.97 -3.53 22.55
N GLU A 41 -0.32 -3.48 22.29
CA GLU A 41 -1.27 -4.58 22.46
C GLU A 41 -1.69 -5.13 21.09
N GLN A 42 -1.69 -6.46 20.92
CA GLN A 42 -2.20 -7.11 19.73
C GLN A 42 -3.73 -7.17 19.81
N ILE A 43 -4.40 -6.37 18.98
CA ILE A 43 -5.87 -6.19 19.01
C ILE A 43 -6.61 -6.96 17.90
N LEU A 44 -5.89 -7.46 16.88
CA LEU A 44 -6.43 -8.39 15.89
C LEU A 44 -5.36 -9.40 15.51
N PHE A 45 -5.64 -10.67 15.75
CA PHE A 45 -4.81 -11.80 15.37
C PHE A 45 -5.67 -12.90 14.72
N VAL A 46 -5.34 -13.32 13.51
CA VAL A 46 -6.05 -14.41 12.81
C VAL A 46 -5.33 -15.74 13.01
N ASN A 47 -4.08 -15.80 12.61
CA ASN A 47 -3.18 -16.94 12.85
C ASN A 47 -1.73 -16.55 12.53
N ASP A 48 -0.77 -17.44 12.82
CA ASP A 48 0.67 -17.22 12.66
C ASP A 48 1.18 -17.12 11.21
N THR A 49 0.32 -17.37 10.21
CA THR A 49 0.64 -17.24 8.78
C THR A 49 -0.07 -16.06 8.11
N THR A 50 -0.95 -15.34 8.86
CA THR A 50 -1.76 -14.24 8.33
C THR A 50 -1.37 -12.91 8.98
N GLY A 51 -0.81 -12.00 8.22
CA GLY A 51 -0.44 -10.67 8.67
C GLY A 51 -1.25 -9.56 8.00
N VAL A 52 -0.94 -8.31 8.32
CA VAL A 52 -1.63 -7.15 7.73
C VAL A 52 -1.02 -6.81 6.39
N ALA A 53 -1.84 -6.80 5.35
CA ALA A 53 -1.47 -6.27 4.02
C ALA A 53 -1.73 -4.75 3.95
N ASP A 54 -2.86 -4.30 4.50
CA ASP A 54 -3.21 -2.89 4.56
C ASP A 54 -4.07 -2.58 5.79
N LEU A 55 -4.03 -1.33 6.23
CA LEU A 55 -4.80 -0.83 7.37
C LEU A 55 -5.15 0.63 7.10
N VAL A 56 -6.42 0.96 7.16
CA VAL A 56 -6.92 2.32 6.96
C VAL A 56 -7.80 2.75 8.12
N MET A 57 -7.76 4.05 8.42
CA MET A 57 -8.57 4.71 9.45
C MET A 57 -9.47 5.74 8.77
N ASP A 58 -10.71 5.80 9.23
CA ASP A 58 -11.64 6.84 8.80
C ASP A 58 -11.19 8.19 9.38
N PRO A 59 -10.87 9.18 8.54
CA PRO A 59 -10.35 10.47 9.02
C PRO A 59 -11.37 11.31 9.80
N GLN A 60 -12.66 11.00 9.68
CA GLN A 60 -13.74 11.69 10.41
C GLN A 60 -14.23 10.90 11.62
N ASN A 61 -13.88 9.61 11.71
CA ASN A 61 -14.17 8.75 12.85
C ASN A 61 -12.97 7.82 13.14
N PRO A 62 -11.97 8.26 13.90
CA PRO A 62 -10.75 7.48 14.15
C PRO A 62 -10.96 6.14 14.87
N ASN A 63 -12.15 5.92 15.46
CA ASN A 63 -12.52 4.62 16.02
C ASN A 63 -12.91 3.59 14.95
N LYS A 64 -13.16 4.03 13.72
CA LYS A 64 -13.43 3.15 12.59
C LYS A 64 -12.13 2.84 11.85
N LEU A 65 -11.76 1.56 11.82
CA LEU A 65 -10.64 1.06 11.03
C LEU A 65 -11.10 -0.10 10.16
N ILE A 66 -10.40 -0.29 9.03
CA ILE A 66 -10.55 -1.46 8.17
C ILE A 66 -9.16 -2.08 8.00
N ALA A 67 -9.03 -3.37 8.31
CA ALA A 67 -7.80 -4.14 8.22
C ALA A 67 -7.92 -5.22 7.14
N ALA A 68 -7.01 -5.21 6.18
CA ALA A 68 -6.84 -6.25 5.19
C ALA A 68 -5.82 -7.27 5.71
N MET A 69 -6.28 -8.45 6.06
CA MET A 69 -5.47 -9.55 6.55
C MET A 69 -5.07 -10.47 5.39
N TRP A 70 -3.79 -10.76 5.29
CA TRP A 70 -3.21 -11.51 4.17
C TRP A 70 -2.43 -12.73 4.66
N GLN A 71 -2.90 -13.89 4.31
CA GLN A 71 -2.16 -15.13 4.49
C GLN A 71 -1.14 -15.28 3.37
N TYR A 72 0.16 -15.22 3.72
CA TYR A 72 1.22 -15.32 2.73
C TYR A 72 2.46 -15.97 3.32
N GLN A 73 3.25 -16.58 2.42
CA GLN A 73 4.56 -17.10 2.76
C GLN A 73 5.45 -17.15 1.52
N ARG A 74 6.73 -16.87 1.70
CA ARG A 74 7.74 -16.95 0.65
C ARG A 74 8.74 -18.06 0.95
N TRP A 75 9.07 -18.81 -0.09
CA TRP A 75 10.21 -19.75 -0.14
C TRP A 75 11.20 -19.27 -1.22
N PRO A 76 12.45 -19.73 -1.24
CA PRO A 76 13.41 -19.32 -2.27
C PRO A 76 12.95 -19.54 -3.72
N TYR A 77 12.06 -20.49 -3.92
CA TYR A 77 11.59 -20.96 -5.23
C TYR A 77 10.08 -20.79 -5.44
N TYR A 78 9.35 -20.32 -4.43
CA TYR A 78 7.88 -20.23 -4.49
C TYR A 78 7.37 -19.10 -3.58
N PHE A 79 6.29 -18.47 -4.01
CA PHE A 79 5.56 -17.49 -3.23
C PHE A 79 4.08 -17.88 -3.18
N LYS A 80 3.53 -17.98 -1.99
CA LYS A 80 2.11 -18.22 -1.76
C LYS A 80 1.46 -16.90 -1.38
N SER A 81 0.54 -16.43 -2.21
CA SER A 81 -0.39 -15.36 -1.90
C SER A 81 -1.78 -15.95 -1.66
N GLY A 82 -2.39 -15.56 -0.55
CA GLY A 82 -3.76 -15.96 -0.23
C GLY A 82 -3.89 -17.29 0.52
N GLY A 83 -5.08 -17.44 1.07
CA GLY A 83 -5.49 -18.61 1.80
C GLY A 83 -6.71 -18.36 2.69
N PRO A 84 -7.17 -19.38 3.44
CA PRO A 84 -8.38 -19.28 4.27
C PRO A 84 -8.26 -18.24 5.42
N GLY A 85 -7.04 -17.86 5.82
CA GLY A 85 -6.80 -16.82 6.81
C GLY A 85 -6.87 -15.41 6.25
N SER A 86 -6.82 -15.21 4.93
CA SER A 86 -7.00 -13.88 4.36
C SER A 86 -8.43 -13.41 4.56
N GLY A 87 -8.58 -12.13 4.92
CA GLY A 87 -9.88 -11.56 5.23
C GLY A 87 -9.85 -10.03 5.32
N LEU A 88 -11.03 -9.47 5.33
CA LEU A 88 -11.24 -8.05 5.56
C LEU A 88 -12.00 -7.88 6.87
N TYR A 89 -11.47 -7.06 7.77
CA TYR A 89 -12.01 -6.87 9.12
C TYR A 89 -12.27 -5.40 9.38
N MET A 90 -13.37 -5.10 10.04
CA MET A 90 -13.78 -3.72 10.35
C MET A 90 -14.13 -3.58 11.84
N THR A 91 -13.70 -2.47 12.42
CA THR A 91 -14.03 -2.06 13.78
C THR A 91 -14.65 -0.67 13.79
N PHE A 92 -15.44 -0.36 14.83
CA PHE A 92 -16.01 0.97 15.11
C PHE A 92 -15.71 1.46 16.53
N ASP A 93 -14.96 0.70 17.31
CA ASP A 93 -14.63 0.94 18.71
C ASP A 93 -13.12 1.05 18.96
N GLY A 94 -12.36 1.41 17.92
CA GLY A 94 -10.92 1.58 18.03
C GLY A 94 -10.17 0.27 18.22
N GLY A 95 -10.75 -0.84 17.75
CA GLY A 95 -10.14 -2.15 17.74
C GLY A 95 -10.46 -3.03 18.94
N GLU A 96 -11.42 -2.65 19.81
CA GLU A 96 -11.88 -3.50 20.92
C GLU A 96 -12.65 -4.73 20.40
N SER A 97 -13.39 -4.56 19.28
CA SER A 97 -14.04 -5.66 18.58
C SER A 97 -13.91 -5.53 17.06
N TRP A 98 -13.91 -6.67 16.36
CA TRP A 98 -13.75 -6.73 14.91
C TRP A 98 -14.83 -7.59 14.27
N LYS A 99 -15.49 -7.06 13.21
CA LYS A 99 -16.38 -7.81 12.32
C LYS A 99 -15.59 -8.26 11.10
N GLU A 100 -15.57 -9.55 10.81
CA GLU A 100 -15.10 -10.06 9.51
C GLU A 100 -16.13 -9.75 8.44
N LEU A 101 -15.69 -9.20 7.31
CA LEU A 101 -16.49 -9.02 6.10
C LEU A 101 -16.38 -10.27 5.23
N THR A 102 -17.48 -10.60 4.58
CA THR A 102 -17.66 -11.88 3.87
C THR A 102 -18.17 -11.64 2.44
N PRO A 103 -18.26 -12.68 1.60
CA PRO A 103 -18.94 -12.56 0.32
C PRO A 103 -20.42 -12.12 0.40
N GLU A 104 -21.09 -12.32 1.53
CA GLU A 104 -22.46 -11.86 1.75
C GLU A 104 -22.55 -10.33 1.83
N ASP A 105 -21.43 -9.65 2.17
CA ASP A 105 -21.32 -8.20 2.15
C ASP A 105 -21.02 -7.64 0.73
N GLY A 106 -21.04 -8.48 -0.33
CA GLY A 106 -20.83 -8.10 -1.73
C GLY A 106 -19.39 -8.25 -2.25
N LEU A 107 -18.51 -8.84 -1.45
CA LEU A 107 -17.13 -9.16 -1.83
C LEU A 107 -17.07 -10.46 -2.67
N PRO A 108 -15.93 -10.77 -3.34
CA PRO A 108 -15.82 -11.99 -4.14
C PRO A 108 -15.84 -13.26 -3.28
N PRO A 109 -16.05 -14.43 -3.87
CA PRO A 109 -15.84 -15.70 -3.18
C PRO A 109 -14.40 -15.83 -2.64
N LYS A 110 -14.24 -16.44 -1.47
CA LYS A 110 -12.93 -16.80 -0.93
C LYS A 110 -12.33 -18.02 -1.68
N PRO A 111 -10.99 -18.26 -1.68
CA PRO A 111 -9.99 -17.56 -0.85
C PRO A 111 -9.52 -16.24 -1.47
N TRP A 112 -9.15 -15.29 -0.61
CA TRP A 112 -8.55 -14.03 -1.03
C TRP A 112 -7.03 -14.06 -0.85
N GLY A 113 -6.35 -13.26 -1.67
CA GLY A 113 -4.94 -12.92 -1.54
C GLY A 113 -4.74 -11.58 -0.84
N ARG A 114 -3.85 -10.77 -1.37
CA ARG A 114 -3.59 -9.41 -0.88
C ARG A 114 -4.77 -8.49 -1.22
N ILE A 115 -5.08 -7.60 -0.28
CA ILE A 115 -6.09 -6.56 -0.48
C ILE A 115 -5.46 -5.21 -0.18
N GLY A 116 -5.60 -4.27 -1.10
CA GLY A 116 -5.28 -2.86 -0.90
C GLY A 116 -6.54 -2.06 -0.59
N LEU A 117 -6.44 -1.07 0.29
CA LEU A 117 -7.56 -0.31 0.82
C LEU A 117 -7.36 1.18 0.65
N ALA A 118 -8.46 1.91 0.42
CA ALA A 118 -8.48 3.37 0.54
C ALA A 118 -9.85 3.85 1.01
N ILE A 119 -9.88 4.76 2.01
CA ILE A 119 -11.06 5.51 2.43
C ILE A 119 -10.93 6.92 1.84
N ALA A 120 -12.00 7.43 1.22
CA ALA A 120 -12.00 8.79 0.68
C ALA A 120 -12.08 9.83 1.81
N PRO A 121 -11.10 10.76 1.91
CA PRO A 121 -11.13 11.74 2.99
C PRO A 121 -12.28 12.76 2.87
N SER A 122 -12.70 13.09 1.65
CA SER A 122 -13.83 14.00 1.39
C SER A 122 -15.19 13.40 1.77
N ASP A 123 -15.33 12.08 1.59
CA ASP A 123 -16.54 11.33 1.94
C ASP A 123 -16.16 9.92 2.44
N PRO A 124 -16.00 9.69 3.77
CA PRO A 124 -15.63 8.39 4.31
C PRO A 124 -16.68 7.28 4.18
N SER A 125 -17.87 7.58 3.65
CA SER A 125 -18.81 6.55 3.19
C SER A 125 -18.27 5.82 1.95
N ARG A 126 -17.42 6.48 1.17
CA ARG A 126 -16.73 5.92 0.00
C ARG A 126 -15.46 5.20 0.41
N VAL A 127 -15.45 3.89 0.21
CA VAL A 127 -14.28 3.02 0.49
C VAL A 127 -13.99 2.17 -0.75
N TYR A 128 -12.70 1.97 -1.03
CA TYR A 128 -12.23 1.14 -2.13
C TYR A 128 -11.41 -0.03 -1.59
N ALA A 129 -11.56 -1.19 -2.24
CA ALA A 129 -10.76 -2.39 -1.97
C ALA A 129 -10.34 -3.05 -3.29
N TYR A 130 -9.05 -3.12 -3.57
CA TYR A 130 -8.52 -3.94 -4.64
C TYR A 130 -8.24 -5.34 -4.08
N VAL A 131 -9.03 -6.32 -4.50
CA VAL A 131 -9.03 -7.68 -3.94
C VAL A 131 -8.36 -8.65 -4.90
N GLU A 132 -7.28 -9.28 -4.44
CA GLU A 132 -6.73 -10.47 -5.09
C GLU A 132 -7.64 -11.67 -4.81
N SER A 133 -8.17 -12.28 -5.86
CA SER A 133 -9.06 -13.45 -5.82
C SER A 133 -8.88 -14.26 -7.11
N GLU A 134 -9.72 -15.25 -7.35
CA GLU A 134 -9.73 -15.97 -8.63
C GLU A 134 -9.95 -15.00 -9.80
N ASP A 135 -10.84 -14.01 -9.60
CA ASP A 135 -11.08 -12.89 -10.52
C ASP A 135 -10.71 -11.60 -9.78
N ASN A 136 -9.45 -11.15 -9.92
CA ASN A 136 -8.98 -9.90 -9.32
C ASN A 136 -9.88 -8.73 -9.73
N ALA A 137 -10.27 -7.91 -8.78
CA ALA A 137 -11.11 -6.76 -9.09
C ALA A 137 -11.02 -5.65 -8.04
N LEU A 138 -11.37 -4.44 -8.47
CA LEU A 138 -11.64 -3.30 -7.63
C LEU A 138 -13.11 -3.36 -7.16
N TYR A 139 -13.29 -3.26 -5.87
CA TYR A 139 -14.58 -3.15 -5.20
C TYR A 139 -14.73 -1.77 -4.59
N ARG A 140 -15.97 -1.28 -4.54
CA ARG A 140 -16.33 -0.02 -3.93
C ARG A 140 -17.49 -0.20 -2.97
N SER A 141 -17.40 0.45 -1.83
CA SER A 141 -18.49 0.66 -0.90
C SER A 141 -18.91 2.14 -0.95
N ASP A 142 -20.21 2.38 -0.86
CA ASP A 142 -20.83 3.70 -0.78
C ASP A 142 -21.53 3.90 0.59
N ASP A 143 -21.30 2.98 1.55
CA ASP A 143 -21.90 2.97 2.89
C ASP A 143 -20.85 2.77 4.01
N GLY A 144 -19.62 3.16 3.75
CA GLY A 144 -18.54 3.12 4.74
C GLY A 144 -17.93 1.74 4.98
N GLY A 145 -18.08 0.81 4.04
CA GLY A 145 -17.51 -0.52 4.10
C GLY A 145 -18.50 -1.62 4.54
N HIS A 146 -19.79 -1.27 4.74
CA HIS A 146 -20.79 -2.26 5.16
C HIS A 146 -21.23 -3.19 4.03
N SER A 147 -21.35 -2.65 2.80
CA SER A 147 -21.65 -3.42 1.60
C SER A 147 -20.75 -3.00 0.44
N TRP A 148 -20.50 -3.94 -0.47
CA TRP A 148 -19.51 -3.77 -1.54
C TRP A 148 -20.10 -4.17 -2.89
N ARG A 149 -19.66 -3.48 -3.94
CA ARG A 149 -19.94 -3.87 -5.33
C ARG A 149 -18.65 -3.86 -6.14
N ARG A 150 -18.50 -4.78 -7.06
CA ARG A 150 -17.42 -4.78 -8.05
C ARG A 150 -17.62 -3.61 -9.01
N VAL A 151 -16.57 -2.79 -9.20
CA VAL A 151 -16.61 -1.62 -10.09
C VAL A 151 -15.72 -1.80 -11.32
N ASN A 152 -14.55 -2.45 -11.17
CA ASN A 152 -13.63 -2.67 -12.29
C ASN A 152 -12.90 -4.01 -12.12
N SER A 153 -12.62 -4.68 -13.24
CA SER A 153 -11.83 -5.92 -13.29
C SER A 153 -10.87 -5.94 -14.48
N ASP A 154 -10.64 -4.80 -15.12
CA ASP A 154 -9.65 -4.67 -16.18
C ASP A 154 -8.25 -4.55 -15.56
N MET A 155 -7.43 -5.59 -15.76
CA MET A 155 -6.09 -5.68 -15.18
C MET A 155 -5.09 -4.70 -15.81
N ASP A 156 -5.36 -4.21 -17.01
CA ASP A 156 -4.53 -3.17 -17.65
C ASP A 156 -4.80 -1.81 -17.01
N GLU A 157 -6.00 -1.62 -16.47
CA GLU A 157 -6.41 -0.40 -15.77
C GLU A 157 -6.02 -0.40 -14.28
N ILE A 158 -6.30 -1.47 -13.54
CA ILE A 158 -6.13 -1.51 -12.08
C ILE A 158 -4.86 -2.23 -11.62
N GLY A 159 -4.08 -2.81 -12.55
CA GLY A 159 -2.83 -3.53 -12.29
C GLY A 159 -3.02 -5.06 -12.13
N GLY A 160 -2.20 -5.83 -12.85
CA GLY A 160 -2.39 -7.29 -12.99
C GLY A 160 -1.71 -8.16 -11.92
N ARG A 161 -1.02 -7.56 -10.92
CA ARG A 161 -0.25 -8.31 -9.91
C ARG A 161 -0.55 -7.83 -8.49
N PRO A 162 -1.80 -8.01 -7.98
CA PRO A 162 -2.21 -7.46 -6.68
C PRO A 162 -1.38 -8.00 -5.51
N PHE A 163 -0.86 -9.21 -5.57
CA PHE A 163 0.07 -9.73 -4.55
C PHE A 163 1.35 -8.88 -4.41
N TYR A 164 1.69 -8.10 -5.42
CA TYR A 164 2.86 -7.21 -5.45
C TYR A 164 2.44 -5.74 -5.38
N TYR A 165 1.45 -5.34 -6.18
CA TYR A 165 0.91 -3.99 -6.25
C TYR A 165 -0.59 -4.02 -5.93
N ALA A 166 -0.97 -3.51 -4.77
CA ALA A 166 -2.37 -3.33 -4.40
C ALA A 166 -2.58 -1.99 -3.69
N ASP A 167 -1.75 -1.00 -4.03
CA ASP A 167 -1.81 0.31 -3.40
C ASP A 167 -2.78 1.22 -4.15
N LEU A 168 -3.80 1.68 -3.42
CA LEU A 168 -4.81 2.64 -3.86
C LEU A 168 -4.66 3.94 -3.10
N ARG A 169 -4.93 5.07 -3.77
CA ARG A 169 -5.01 6.38 -3.11
C ARG A 169 -6.19 7.16 -3.67
N VAL A 170 -6.94 7.81 -2.78
CA VAL A 170 -8.04 8.69 -3.16
C VAL A 170 -7.61 10.13 -2.99
N ASP A 171 -7.98 10.99 -3.94
CA ASP A 171 -7.79 12.44 -3.84
C ASP A 171 -8.53 12.96 -2.60
N PRO A 172 -7.87 13.73 -1.71
CA PRO A 172 -8.49 14.17 -0.46
C PRO A 172 -9.69 15.11 -0.65
N ALA A 173 -9.84 15.71 -1.83
CA ALA A 173 -10.93 16.63 -2.15
C ALA A 173 -11.99 16.05 -3.10
N ASN A 174 -11.80 14.83 -3.63
CA ASN A 174 -12.70 14.20 -4.59
C ASN A 174 -12.71 12.67 -4.40
N GLU A 175 -13.77 12.16 -3.79
CA GLU A 175 -13.98 10.73 -3.53
C GLU A 175 -14.06 9.86 -4.79
N ASN A 176 -14.29 10.48 -5.97
CA ASN A 176 -14.34 9.77 -7.25
C ASN A 176 -12.98 9.71 -7.96
N ARG A 177 -12.01 10.56 -7.53
CA ARG A 177 -10.66 10.50 -8.09
C ARG A 177 -9.79 9.51 -7.33
N LEU A 178 -9.49 8.39 -7.99
CA LEU A 178 -8.77 7.24 -7.45
C LEU A 178 -7.53 6.94 -8.27
N TYR A 179 -6.39 6.78 -7.59
CA TYR A 179 -5.14 6.36 -8.20
C TYR A 179 -4.87 4.88 -7.89
N SER A 180 -4.54 4.10 -8.91
CA SER A 180 -4.02 2.74 -8.77
C SER A 180 -2.53 2.71 -9.07
N LEU A 181 -1.73 2.24 -8.09
CA LEU A 181 -0.28 2.22 -8.16
C LEU A 181 0.21 0.82 -8.51
N HIS A 182 0.89 0.72 -9.63
CA HIS A 182 1.53 -0.51 -10.08
C HIS A 182 2.79 -0.19 -10.90
N SER A 183 3.14 -0.95 -11.94
CA SER A 183 4.30 -0.63 -12.79
C SER A 183 4.16 0.73 -13.50
N ILE A 184 2.94 1.20 -13.67
CA ILE A 184 2.55 2.56 -14.05
C ILE A 184 1.57 3.10 -13.02
N VAL A 185 1.15 4.36 -13.13
CA VAL A 185 0.03 4.88 -12.33
C VAL A 185 -1.15 5.14 -13.26
N THR A 186 -2.29 4.61 -12.90
CA THR A 186 -3.56 4.92 -13.55
C THR A 186 -4.45 5.73 -12.63
N VAL A 187 -5.34 6.54 -13.20
CA VAL A 187 -6.27 7.40 -12.47
C VAL A 187 -7.69 7.22 -12.97
N SER A 188 -8.63 7.11 -12.05
CA SER A 188 -10.06 7.17 -12.31
C SER A 188 -10.61 8.51 -11.86
N GLU A 189 -11.60 9.04 -12.58
CA GLU A 189 -12.39 10.23 -12.22
C GLU A 189 -13.86 9.89 -11.92
N ASP A 190 -14.25 8.63 -12.06
CA ASP A 190 -15.63 8.15 -11.98
C ASP A 190 -15.87 7.16 -10.81
N GLY A 191 -14.95 7.15 -9.84
CA GLY A 191 -15.06 6.29 -8.67
C GLY A 191 -14.68 4.83 -8.96
N GLY A 192 -13.71 4.63 -9.84
CA GLY A 192 -13.10 3.34 -10.13
C GLY A 192 -13.80 2.55 -11.25
N GLU A 193 -14.76 3.14 -11.96
CA GLU A 193 -15.47 2.45 -13.05
C GLU A 193 -14.62 2.37 -14.32
N SER A 194 -13.80 3.40 -14.59
CA SER A 194 -12.78 3.40 -15.65
C SER A 194 -11.50 4.10 -15.20
N PHE A 195 -10.38 3.77 -15.85
CA PHE A 195 -9.09 4.39 -15.57
C PHE A 195 -8.37 4.77 -16.86
N GLU A 196 -7.57 5.82 -16.77
CA GLU A 196 -6.63 6.23 -17.80
C GLU A 196 -5.20 6.24 -17.25
N THR A 197 -4.21 6.09 -18.13
CA THR A 197 -2.81 6.15 -17.72
C THR A 197 -2.44 7.60 -17.37
N LEU A 198 -2.08 7.85 -16.11
CA LEU A 198 -1.56 9.12 -15.65
C LEU A 198 -0.03 9.18 -15.74
N VAL A 199 0.66 8.15 -15.22
CA VAL A 199 2.12 8.07 -15.25
C VAL A 199 2.53 6.83 -16.05
N PRO A 200 2.95 7.02 -17.32
CA PRO A 200 3.40 5.93 -18.18
C PRO A 200 4.84 5.50 -17.82
N TYR A 201 5.32 4.41 -18.45
CA TYR A 201 6.71 3.93 -18.30
C TYR A 201 7.78 4.96 -18.71
N ALA A 202 7.43 6.01 -19.44
CA ALA A 202 8.36 7.01 -19.93
C ALA A 202 8.31 8.27 -19.06
N GLY A 203 9.47 8.79 -18.68
CA GLY A 203 9.60 10.07 -17.96
C GLY A 203 9.70 9.95 -16.43
N VAL A 204 8.98 9.03 -15.83
CA VAL A 204 9.10 8.65 -14.41
C VAL A 204 9.49 7.19 -14.35
N HIS A 205 10.37 6.82 -13.43
CA HIS A 205 10.78 5.42 -13.26
C HIS A 205 9.56 4.57 -12.89
N PRO A 206 9.39 3.36 -13.46
CA PRO A 206 8.26 2.50 -13.13
C PRO A 206 8.36 1.92 -11.69
N ASP A 207 7.37 1.06 -11.37
CA ASP A 207 7.24 0.34 -10.12
C ASP A 207 7.00 1.28 -8.93
N HIS A 208 5.78 1.82 -8.91
CA HIS A 208 5.32 2.82 -7.95
C HIS A 208 4.87 2.17 -6.64
N HIS A 209 5.49 2.57 -5.50
CA HIS A 209 5.27 1.96 -4.19
C HIS A 209 4.81 2.94 -3.11
N ALA A 210 5.08 4.23 -3.28
CA ALA A 210 4.72 5.26 -2.32
C ALA A 210 4.06 6.45 -3.01
N TRP A 211 2.93 6.87 -2.47
CA TRP A 211 2.16 7.99 -3.02
C TRP A 211 1.50 8.73 -1.88
N TRP A 212 1.84 9.98 -1.75
CA TRP A 212 1.24 10.87 -0.75
C TRP A 212 0.70 12.12 -1.43
N ILE A 213 -0.55 12.45 -1.14
CA ILE A 213 -1.24 13.63 -1.65
C ILE A 213 -1.38 14.60 -0.50
N HIS A 214 -1.05 15.87 -0.72
CA HIS A 214 -1.21 16.90 0.30
C HIS A 214 -2.70 17.08 0.63
N PRO A 215 -3.10 17.01 1.91
CA PRO A 215 -4.52 17.00 2.28
C PRO A 215 -5.27 18.29 1.92
N ASP A 216 -4.60 19.44 1.98
CA ASP A 216 -5.20 20.76 1.69
C ASP A 216 -4.87 21.29 0.28
N ASP A 217 -3.97 20.64 -0.44
CA ASP A 217 -3.59 20.99 -1.82
C ASP A 217 -3.37 19.72 -2.65
N PRO A 218 -4.43 19.12 -3.21
CA PRO A 218 -4.31 17.88 -3.99
C PRO A 218 -3.47 17.99 -5.27
N SER A 219 -3.06 19.20 -5.66
CA SER A 219 -2.11 19.38 -6.76
C SER A 219 -0.70 18.92 -6.39
N LEU A 220 -0.36 18.96 -5.09
CA LEU A 220 0.94 18.55 -4.58
C LEU A 220 0.95 17.06 -4.22
N ILE A 221 1.73 16.29 -4.99
CA ILE A 221 1.91 14.86 -4.80
C ILE A 221 3.39 14.55 -4.63
N TYR A 222 3.69 13.69 -3.64
CA TYR A 222 4.99 13.06 -3.47
C TYR A 222 4.90 11.59 -3.84
N GLU A 223 5.84 11.15 -4.65
CA GLU A 223 5.87 9.80 -5.19
C GLU A 223 7.25 9.18 -4.97
N GLY A 224 7.27 7.89 -4.59
CA GLY A 224 8.46 7.05 -4.49
C GLY A 224 8.29 5.76 -5.27
N ASN A 225 9.28 5.50 -6.12
CA ASN A 225 9.36 4.30 -6.94
C ASN A 225 10.77 3.69 -6.88
N ASP A 226 11.01 2.64 -7.65
CA ASP A 226 12.31 1.97 -7.67
C ASP A 226 13.45 2.87 -8.21
N GLY A 227 13.14 3.94 -8.93
CA GLY A 227 14.11 4.93 -9.41
C GLY A 227 14.43 6.04 -8.42
N GLY A 228 13.57 6.29 -7.42
CA GLY A 228 13.79 7.30 -6.40
C GLY A 228 12.55 8.10 -6.02
N PHE A 229 12.73 9.40 -5.82
CA PHE A 229 11.71 10.29 -5.28
C PHE A 229 11.35 11.40 -6.26
N TYR A 230 10.05 11.60 -6.47
CA TYR A 230 9.49 12.58 -7.40
C TYR A 230 8.45 13.47 -6.73
N ILE A 231 8.28 14.68 -7.27
CA ILE A 231 7.31 15.66 -6.80
C ILE A 231 6.50 16.17 -8.00
N SER A 232 5.19 16.10 -7.91
CA SER A 232 4.24 16.78 -8.80
C SER A 232 3.58 17.95 -8.08
N ARG A 233 3.20 19.01 -8.85
CA ARG A 233 2.45 20.18 -8.38
C ARG A 233 1.22 20.46 -9.22
N ASP A 234 0.78 19.49 -10.00
CA ASP A 234 -0.32 19.57 -10.95
C ASP A 234 -1.09 18.24 -11.05
N ARG A 235 -1.28 17.59 -9.88
CA ARG A 235 -2.03 16.34 -9.76
C ARG A 235 -1.44 15.16 -10.54
N GLY A 236 -0.12 15.14 -10.76
CA GLY A 236 0.56 14.04 -11.43
C GLY A 236 0.78 14.21 -12.94
N GLU A 237 0.41 15.36 -13.51
CA GLU A 237 0.63 15.64 -14.94
C GLU A 237 2.11 15.80 -15.28
N ASN A 238 2.86 16.51 -14.41
CA ASN A 238 4.29 16.70 -14.57
C ASN A 238 5.05 16.36 -13.28
N TRP A 239 6.25 15.82 -13.46
CA TRP A 239 7.07 15.32 -12.36
C TRP A 239 8.46 15.92 -12.35
N ARG A 240 8.93 16.28 -11.16
CA ARG A 240 10.30 16.68 -10.89
C ARG A 240 11.00 15.59 -10.08
N PHE A 241 12.03 14.99 -10.65
CA PHE A 241 12.92 14.07 -9.93
C PHE A 241 13.78 14.80 -8.90
N VAL A 242 13.97 14.19 -7.72
CA VAL A 242 14.81 14.74 -6.63
C VAL A 242 16.17 14.06 -6.67
N GLU A 243 17.12 14.69 -7.37
CA GLU A 243 18.44 14.14 -7.72
C GLU A 243 19.45 14.12 -6.54
N ASN A 244 19.18 14.86 -5.47
CA ASN A 244 20.15 15.10 -4.40
C ASN A 244 20.00 14.18 -3.18
N LEU A 245 19.26 13.07 -3.32
CA LEU A 245 19.18 12.04 -2.28
C LEU A 245 20.33 11.05 -2.45
N PRO A 246 21.27 10.96 -1.48
CA PRO A 246 22.41 10.03 -1.58
C PRO A 246 22.01 8.62 -1.15
N LEU A 247 21.02 8.02 -1.84
CA LEU A 247 20.47 6.73 -1.55
C LEU A 247 20.61 5.81 -2.78
N ALA A 248 21.03 4.57 -2.56
CA ALA A 248 21.12 3.55 -3.58
C ALA A 248 21.06 2.15 -2.95
N GLN A 249 20.47 1.20 -3.65
CA GLN A 249 20.46 -0.20 -3.27
C GLN A 249 21.38 -1.01 -4.19
N PHE A 250 22.53 -1.41 -3.69
CA PHE A 250 23.49 -2.25 -4.42
C PHE A 250 23.21 -3.73 -4.18
N TYR A 251 23.23 -4.54 -5.26
CA TYR A 251 23.20 -5.99 -5.15
C TYR A 251 24.57 -6.56 -4.75
N HIS A 252 25.60 -6.11 -5.47
CA HIS A 252 26.99 -6.53 -5.23
C HIS A 252 27.90 -5.34 -5.43
N ILE A 253 28.98 -5.31 -4.66
CA ILE A 253 30.04 -4.32 -4.82
C ILE A 253 31.38 -5.02 -5.06
N ASN A 254 32.25 -4.37 -5.81
CA ASN A 254 33.62 -4.78 -6.04
C ASN A 254 34.55 -3.56 -6.08
N VAL A 255 35.85 -3.81 -6.01
CA VAL A 255 36.88 -2.76 -6.05
C VAL A 255 37.96 -3.11 -7.08
N ASP A 256 38.58 -2.10 -7.66
CA ASP A 256 39.77 -2.28 -8.49
C ASP A 256 41.07 -2.25 -7.65
N MET A 257 42.21 -2.47 -8.30
CA MET A 257 43.55 -2.45 -7.68
C MET A 257 44.25 -1.09 -7.87
N ALA A 258 43.55 -0.04 -8.28
CA ALA A 258 44.11 1.28 -8.41
C ALA A 258 44.46 1.91 -7.04
N THR A 259 45.28 2.96 -7.05
CA THR A 259 45.58 3.73 -5.85
C THR A 259 45.44 5.21 -6.18
N PRO A 260 44.38 5.88 -5.68
CA PRO A 260 43.26 5.35 -4.89
C PRO A 260 42.36 4.40 -5.69
N TYR A 261 41.76 3.43 -5.03
CA TYR A 261 40.87 2.47 -5.69
C TYR A 261 39.47 3.04 -5.93
N HIS A 262 38.72 2.41 -6.85
CA HIS A 262 37.34 2.73 -7.10
C HIS A 262 36.43 1.59 -6.61
N VAL A 263 35.23 1.98 -6.22
CA VAL A 263 34.14 1.08 -5.89
C VAL A 263 33.20 0.98 -7.08
N TYR A 264 32.81 -0.24 -7.43
CA TYR A 264 31.89 -0.56 -8.52
C TYR A 264 30.70 -1.30 -7.94
N GLY A 265 29.50 -1.03 -8.43
CA GLY A 265 28.32 -1.78 -8.02
C GLY A 265 27.19 -1.69 -9.04
N GLY A 266 26.48 -2.81 -9.20
CA GLY A 266 25.19 -2.86 -9.87
C GLY A 266 24.08 -2.57 -8.87
N MET A 267 23.23 -1.61 -9.17
CA MET A 267 22.07 -1.26 -8.36
C MET A 267 20.82 -1.99 -8.85
N GLN A 268 19.89 -2.22 -7.96
CA GLN A 268 18.57 -2.70 -8.36
C GLN A 268 17.90 -1.67 -9.25
N ASP A 269 17.47 -2.09 -10.45
CA ASP A 269 16.69 -1.33 -11.43
C ASP A 269 17.32 -0.01 -11.94
N ASN A 270 18.50 0.38 -11.43
CA ASN A 270 19.14 1.70 -11.66
C ASN A 270 20.56 1.61 -12.28
N GLY A 271 20.85 0.53 -12.99
CA GLY A 271 22.10 0.35 -13.73
C GLY A 271 23.31 0.07 -12.85
N SER A 272 24.51 0.50 -13.30
CA SER A 272 25.77 0.26 -12.61
C SER A 272 26.56 1.54 -12.42
N TRP A 273 27.21 1.66 -11.29
CA TRP A 273 27.96 2.84 -10.90
C TRP A 273 29.42 2.55 -10.56
N ARG A 274 30.26 3.54 -10.77
CA ARG A 274 31.63 3.58 -10.31
C ARG A 274 31.86 4.90 -9.56
N GLY A 275 32.47 4.81 -8.40
CA GLY A 275 32.87 5.99 -7.61
C GLY A 275 34.24 5.84 -6.99
N PRO A 276 34.89 6.96 -6.60
CA PRO A 276 36.11 6.87 -5.80
C PRO A 276 35.80 6.33 -4.41
N HIS A 277 36.79 5.69 -3.74
CA HIS A 277 36.62 5.18 -2.38
C HIS A 277 36.54 6.27 -1.32
N ALA A 278 37.01 7.48 -1.65
CA ALA A 278 36.95 8.67 -0.81
C ALA A 278 36.68 9.90 -1.67
N VAL A 279 36.03 10.90 -1.10
CA VAL A 279 35.71 12.21 -1.71
C VAL A 279 36.55 13.28 -1.05
#